data_de028400686c764006408169e3af3854
#
_entry.id   de028400686c764006408169e3af3854
#
_cell.length_a   1.000
_cell.length_b   1.000
_cell.length_c   1.000
_cell.angle_alpha   90.00
_cell.angle_beta   90.00
_cell.angle_gamma   90.00
#
_symmetry.space_group_name_H-M   'P 1'
#
loop_
_entity.id
_entity.type
_entity.pdbx_description
1 polymer ?
#
loop_
_entity_poly.entity_id
_entity_poly.type
_entity_poly.pdbx_seq_one_letter_code
_entity_poly.pdbx_strand_id
1 'polypeptide(L)'
;ARKTGLGTKLPWDPDWIVETLSDSTIYPALYTISKYLNLGFVKPEQLTFEVLNYVYLGIGNPSEIASKVGLREETLKQMREEFLYWYPVDMRISAKELVPNHLTFYIFHHVAIFEPRHWPRGIGVNGMVKIEGEKMSKSKGNFIPLKKAIQMYGADTTRATLLLAAEDLDDPD
;
A
#
# COMPACT_ATOMS: atom_id res chain seq x y z
N ALA A 1 2.14 -6.72 16.89
CA ALA A 1 1.65 -8.11 16.86
C ALA A 1 0.61 -8.31 17.99
N ARG A 2 -0.30 -9.26 17.79
CA ARG A 2 -1.38 -9.60 18.74
C ARG A 2 -1.61 -11.11 18.75
N LYS A 3 -2.23 -11.64 19.83
CA LYS A 3 -2.45 -13.09 19.97
C LYS A 3 -3.77 -13.59 19.37
N THR A 4 -4.71 -12.70 19.06
CA THR A 4 -6.05 -13.07 18.59
C THR A 4 -6.52 -12.19 17.45
N GLY A 5 -7.42 -12.70 16.62
CA GLY A 5 -8.01 -11.99 15.49
C GLY A 5 -7.56 -12.51 14.13
N LEU A 6 -7.98 -11.82 13.07
CA LEU A 6 -7.55 -12.09 11.70
C LEU A 6 -6.19 -11.45 11.42
N GLY A 7 -5.38 -12.07 10.60
CA GLY A 7 -4.10 -11.54 10.15
C GLY A 7 -3.09 -12.65 9.83
N THR A 8 -1.92 -12.24 9.37
CA THR A 8 -0.82 -13.13 9.03
C THR A 8 -0.08 -13.55 10.28
N LYS A 9 0.12 -14.85 10.48
CA LYS A 9 0.94 -15.37 11.59
C LYS A 9 2.41 -15.02 11.38
N LEU A 10 3.12 -14.70 12.49
CA LEU A 10 4.57 -14.50 12.41
C LEU A 10 5.25 -15.83 12.04
N PRO A 11 6.14 -15.85 11.04
CA PRO A 11 6.79 -17.08 10.59
C PRO A 11 7.65 -17.78 11.67
N TRP A 12 8.20 -17.00 12.59
CA TRP A 12 9.09 -17.48 13.66
C TRP A 12 8.42 -17.64 15.02
N ASP A 13 7.15 -17.17 15.16
CA ASP A 13 6.35 -17.30 16.37
C ASP A 13 4.85 -17.32 15.99
N PRO A 14 4.31 -18.51 15.62
CA PRO A 14 2.95 -18.65 15.10
C PRO A 14 1.85 -18.33 16.10
N ASP A 15 2.17 -18.16 17.39
CA ASP A 15 1.23 -17.72 18.41
C ASP A 15 0.89 -16.23 18.31
N TRP A 16 1.68 -15.50 17.55
CA TRP A 16 1.47 -14.09 17.29
C TRP A 16 1.01 -13.81 15.87
N ILE A 17 0.14 -12.84 15.75
CA ILE A 17 -0.40 -12.36 14.49
C ILE A 17 0.14 -10.95 14.23
N VAL A 18 0.62 -10.69 13.01
CA VAL A 18 0.97 -9.34 12.57
C VAL A 18 -0.27 -8.46 12.59
N GLU A 19 -0.15 -7.23 13.08
CA GLU A 19 -1.25 -6.27 13.04
C GLU A 19 -1.62 -5.97 11.58
N THR A 20 -2.91 -6.12 11.24
CA THR A 20 -3.39 -5.99 9.87
C THR A 20 -3.11 -4.61 9.25
N LEU A 21 -3.15 -3.54 10.06
CA LEU A 21 -2.77 -2.21 9.59
C LEU A 21 -1.28 -2.10 9.28
N SER A 22 -0.41 -2.81 10.03
CA SER A 22 1.02 -2.82 9.76
C SER A 22 1.39 -3.74 8.60
N ASP A 23 0.65 -4.82 8.41
CA ASP A 23 0.82 -5.77 7.31
C ASP A 23 0.62 -5.09 5.94
N SER A 24 -0.35 -4.16 5.85
CA SER A 24 -0.72 -3.47 4.63
C SER A 24 0.12 -2.22 4.31
N THR A 25 1.23 -1.97 4.97
CA THR A 25 2.00 -0.72 4.77
C THR A 25 3.07 -0.80 3.70
N ILE A 26 3.57 -2.00 3.40
CA ILE A 26 4.69 -2.20 2.47
C ILE A 26 4.24 -2.67 1.07
N TYR A 27 2.95 -2.84 0.85
CA TYR A 27 2.39 -3.30 -0.43
C TYR A 27 2.80 -2.45 -1.65
N PRO A 28 3.07 -1.12 -1.55
CA PRO A 28 3.54 -0.36 -2.71
C PRO A 28 4.83 -0.93 -3.32
N ALA A 29 5.72 -1.49 -2.50
CA ALA A 29 6.90 -2.17 -2.99
C ALA A 29 6.55 -3.41 -3.82
N LEU A 30 5.62 -4.24 -3.34
CA LEU A 30 5.16 -5.42 -4.08
C LEU A 30 4.48 -5.04 -5.40
N TYR A 31 3.76 -3.93 -5.45
CA TYR A 31 3.10 -3.48 -6.68
C TYR A 31 4.08 -3.19 -7.82
N THR A 32 5.30 -2.77 -7.52
CA THR A 32 6.32 -2.52 -8.54
C THR A 32 6.65 -3.76 -9.35
N ILE A 33 6.52 -4.94 -8.77
CA ILE A 33 6.84 -6.23 -9.39
C ILE A 33 5.62 -7.12 -9.67
N SER A 34 4.41 -6.69 -9.28
CA SER A 34 3.20 -7.50 -9.39
C SER A 34 2.86 -7.93 -10.82
N LYS A 35 3.26 -7.16 -11.82
CA LYS A 35 3.08 -7.53 -13.23
C LYS A 35 3.76 -8.85 -13.59
N TYR A 36 4.93 -9.14 -13.01
CA TYR A 36 5.65 -10.40 -13.29
C TYR A 36 4.92 -11.62 -12.73
N LEU A 37 4.26 -11.45 -11.59
CA LEU A 37 3.40 -12.47 -11.00
C LEU A 37 2.11 -12.66 -11.81
N ASN A 38 1.43 -11.56 -12.13
CA ASN A 38 0.16 -11.58 -12.84
C ASN A 38 0.27 -12.12 -14.27
N LEU A 39 1.40 -11.90 -14.93
CA LEU A 39 1.69 -12.43 -16.27
C LEU A 39 2.33 -13.83 -16.25
N GLY A 40 2.57 -14.39 -15.08
CA GLY A 40 3.13 -15.73 -14.94
C GLY A 40 4.62 -15.85 -15.25
N PHE A 41 5.35 -14.73 -15.35
CA PHE A 41 6.82 -14.76 -15.53
C PHE A 41 7.55 -15.20 -14.27
N VAL A 42 6.95 -14.96 -13.11
CA VAL A 42 7.46 -15.35 -11.80
C VAL A 42 6.32 -16.00 -11.02
N LYS A 43 6.59 -17.14 -10.38
CA LYS A 43 5.65 -17.82 -9.50
C LYS A 43 5.82 -17.33 -8.06
N PRO A 44 4.75 -17.33 -7.24
CA PRO A 44 4.84 -16.92 -5.84
C PRO A 44 5.96 -17.65 -5.06
N GLU A 45 6.17 -18.94 -5.32
CA GLU A 45 7.17 -19.77 -4.64
C GLU A 45 8.62 -19.37 -4.97
N GLN A 46 8.82 -18.63 -6.07
CA GLN A 46 10.11 -18.09 -6.48
C GLN A 46 10.48 -16.79 -5.78
N LEU A 47 9.51 -16.13 -5.11
CA LEU A 47 9.74 -14.92 -4.32
C LEU A 47 10.35 -15.27 -2.96
N THR A 48 11.54 -15.86 -2.98
CA THR A 48 12.28 -16.18 -1.77
C THR A 48 12.85 -14.91 -1.11
N PHE A 49 13.32 -15.06 0.11
CA PHE A 49 13.97 -13.97 0.85
C PHE A 49 15.14 -13.36 0.08
N GLU A 50 15.96 -14.18 -0.57
CA GLU A 50 17.09 -13.71 -1.38
C GLU A 50 16.63 -12.92 -2.61
N VAL A 51 15.55 -13.36 -3.29
CA VAL A 51 14.96 -12.64 -4.42
C VAL A 51 14.46 -11.26 -3.98
N LEU A 52 13.71 -11.20 -2.88
CA LEU A 52 13.17 -9.93 -2.37
C LEU A 52 14.29 -9.00 -1.87
N ASN A 53 15.32 -9.53 -1.22
CA ASN A 53 16.51 -8.75 -0.82
C ASN A 53 17.23 -8.16 -2.03
N TYR A 54 17.39 -8.93 -3.10
CA TYR A 54 17.99 -8.37 -4.32
C TYR A 54 17.10 -7.29 -4.94
N VAL A 55 15.83 -7.59 -5.13
CA VAL A 55 14.90 -6.65 -5.79
C VAL A 55 14.79 -5.34 -5.02
N TYR A 56 14.58 -5.38 -3.71
CA TYR A 56 14.30 -4.17 -2.94
C TYR A 56 15.53 -3.52 -2.32
N LEU A 57 16.54 -4.31 -1.93
CA LEU A 57 17.72 -3.80 -1.22
C LEU A 57 18.99 -3.84 -2.07
N GLY A 58 19.01 -4.58 -3.16
CA GLY A 58 20.20 -4.77 -4.00
C GLY A 58 21.25 -5.68 -3.39
N ILE A 59 20.85 -6.56 -2.49
CA ILE A 59 21.73 -7.46 -1.78
C ILE A 59 21.79 -8.81 -2.52
N GLY A 60 23.00 -9.27 -2.81
CA GLY A 60 23.26 -10.57 -3.43
C GLY A 60 23.64 -10.51 -4.91
N ASN A 61 24.04 -11.66 -5.46
CA ASN A 61 24.40 -11.82 -6.86
C ASN A 61 23.18 -12.27 -7.67
N PRO A 62 22.71 -11.52 -8.67
CA PRO A 62 21.49 -11.85 -9.41
C PRO A 62 21.61 -13.18 -10.19
N SER A 63 22.77 -13.51 -10.71
CA SER A 63 22.97 -14.76 -11.46
C SER A 63 22.81 -15.99 -10.56
N GLU A 64 23.43 -15.97 -9.38
CA GLU A 64 23.34 -17.05 -8.40
C GLU A 64 21.91 -17.21 -7.85
N ILE A 65 21.27 -16.08 -7.49
CA ILE A 65 19.91 -16.09 -6.96
C ILE A 65 18.95 -16.62 -8.02
N ALA A 66 19.01 -16.10 -9.24
CA ALA A 66 18.15 -16.53 -10.34
C ALA A 66 18.28 -18.03 -10.63
N SER A 67 19.51 -18.53 -10.70
CA SER A 67 19.80 -19.96 -10.88
C SER A 67 19.19 -20.83 -9.77
N LYS A 68 19.33 -20.40 -8.51
CA LYS A 68 18.84 -21.13 -7.33
C LYS A 68 17.31 -21.30 -7.33
N VAL A 69 16.56 -20.28 -7.80
CA VAL A 69 15.10 -20.30 -7.80
C VAL A 69 14.48 -20.62 -9.16
N GLY A 70 15.29 -20.89 -10.17
CA GLY A 70 14.83 -21.20 -11.53
C GLY A 70 14.20 -20.02 -12.25
N LEU A 71 14.71 -18.80 -12.02
CA LEU A 71 14.38 -17.59 -12.76
C LEU A 71 15.44 -17.29 -13.83
N ARG A 72 15.06 -16.48 -14.82
CA ARG A 72 16.04 -15.84 -15.69
C ARG A 72 16.68 -14.66 -14.96
N GLU A 73 17.98 -14.52 -15.01
CA GLU A 73 18.72 -13.41 -14.40
C GLU A 73 18.18 -12.06 -14.88
N GLU A 74 17.87 -11.96 -16.18
CA GLU A 74 17.30 -10.76 -16.77
C GLU A 74 15.96 -10.37 -16.14
N THR A 75 15.07 -11.33 -15.89
CA THR A 75 13.80 -11.08 -15.20
C THR A 75 14.02 -10.54 -13.80
N LEU A 76 14.97 -11.08 -13.06
CA LEU A 76 15.29 -10.63 -11.72
C LEU A 76 15.86 -9.20 -11.73
N LYS A 77 16.73 -8.87 -12.68
CA LYS A 77 17.24 -7.50 -12.87
C LYS A 77 16.13 -6.50 -13.23
N GLN A 78 15.26 -6.87 -14.15
CA GLN A 78 14.11 -6.04 -14.54
C GLN A 78 13.17 -5.77 -13.35
N MET A 79 12.93 -6.76 -12.48
CA MET A 79 12.14 -6.53 -11.26
C MET A 79 12.78 -5.47 -10.36
N ARG A 80 14.11 -5.49 -10.22
CA ARG A 80 14.81 -4.47 -9.46
C ARG A 80 14.74 -3.09 -10.13
N GLU A 81 14.90 -3.01 -11.43
CA GLU A 81 14.76 -1.77 -12.20
C GLU A 81 13.36 -1.16 -12.05
N GLU A 82 12.31 -1.98 -12.08
CA GLU A 82 10.95 -1.52 -11.80
C GLU A 82 10.81 -0.93 -10.39
N PHE A 83 11.35 -1.59 -9.38
CA PHE A 83 11.36 -1.04 -8.03
C PHE A 83 12.09 0.31 -8.00
N LEU A 84 13.27 0.41 -8.56
CA LEU A 84 14.08 1.64 -8.58
C LEU A 84 13.42 2.77 -9.38
N TYR A 85 12.60 2.45 -10.36
CA TYR A 85 11.83 3.42 -11.13
C TYR A 85 10.66 4.00 -10.34
N TRP A 86 9.91 3.14 -9.62
CA TRP A 86 8.72 3.56 -8.90
C TRP A 86 8.96 4.06 -7.47
N TYR A 87 10.10 3.76 -6.89
CA TYR A 87 10.48 4.21 -5.55
C TYR A 87 11.52 5.33 -5.60
N PRO A 88 11.39 6.32 -4.72
CA PRO A 88 10.43 6.44 -3.61
C PRO A 88 9.00 6.76 -4.06
N VAL A 89 8.03 6.47 -3.19
CA VAL A 89 6.65 6.95 -3.36
C VAL A 89 6.64 8.47 -3.23
N ASP A 90 6.24 9.18 -4.30
CA ASP A 90 6.26 10.65 -4.30
C ASP A 90 5.18 11.23 -3.39
N MET A 91 3.96 10.70 -3.46
CA MET A 91 2.83 11.18 -2.65
C MET A 91 1.91 10.03 -2.24
N ARG A 92 1.65 9.92 -0.95
CA ARG A 92 0.65 9.05 -0.37
C ARG A 92 -0.54 9.88 0.13
N ILE A 93 -1.69 9.76 -0.50
CA ILE A 93 -2.92 10.42 -0.05
C ILE A 93 -3.72 9.47 0.83
N SER A 94 -4.20 9.97 1.96
CA SER A 94 -4.95 9.18 2.93
C SER A 94 -5.92 10.05 3.75
N ALA A 95 -6.80 9.41 4.52
CA ALA A 95 -7.68 10.12 5.43
C ALA A 95 -6.99 10.42 6.78
N LYS A 96 -7.36 11.52 7.41
CA LYS A 96 -6.78 12.00 8.68
C LYS A 96 -6.82 10.98 9.82
N GLU A 97 -7.81 10.10 9.84
CA GLU A 97 -7.93 9.05 10.86
C GLU A 97 -6.85 7.97 10.79
N LEU A 98 -6.14 7.86 9.66
CA LEU A 98 -5.04 6.91 9.49
C LEU A 98 -3.68 7.46 9.91
N VAL A 99 -3.59 8.74 10.25
CA VAL A 99 -2.32 9.37 10.71
C VAL A 99 -1.75 8.66 11.94
N PRO A 100 -2.51 8.45 13.05
CA PRO A 100 -1.98 7.87 14.28
C PRO A 100 -1.80 6.34 14.23
N ASN A 101 -2.10 5.69 13.13
CA ASN A 101 -2.03 4.23 13.00
C ASN A 101 -1.37 3.80 11.69
N HIS A 102 -2.10 3.60 10.61
CA HIS A 102 -1.59 3.08 9.35
C HIS A 102 -0.42 3.91 8.78
N LEU A 103 -0.52 5.25 8.74
CA LEU A 103 0.53 6.11 8.19
C LEU A 103 1.77 6.12 9.06
N THR A 104 1.62 6.03 10.38
CA THR A 104 2.74 5.87 11.32
C THR A 104 3.50 4.57 11.04
N PHE A 105 2.79 3.44 10.92
CA PHE A 105 3.43 2.17 10.54
C PHE A 105 4.05 2.21 9.15
N TYR A 106 3.38 2.86 8.20
CA TYR A 106 3.90 3.06 6.85
C TYR A 106 5.27 3.76 6.87
N ILE A 107 5.41 4.86 7.61
CA ILE A 107 6.68 5.57 7.75
C ILE A 107 7.73 4.69 8.43
N PHE A 108 7.39 4.11 9.58
CA PHE A 108 8.36 3.29 10.34
C PHE A 108 8.85 2.07 9.56
N HIS A 109 7.99 1.39 8.82
CA HIS A 109 8.40 0.26 8.00
C HIS A 109 9.31 0.68 6.86
N HIS A 110 9.00 1.79 6.18
CA HIS A 110 9.89 2.30 5.13
C HIS A 110 11.26 2.71 5.67
N VAL A 111 11.30 3.38 6.83
CA VAL A 111 12.56 3.76 7.50
C VAL A 111 13.35 2.54 7.97
N ALA A 112 12.67 1.50 8.46
CA ALA A 112 13.32 0.29 8.95
C ALA A 112 13.88 -0.61 7.82
N ILE A 113 13.24 -0.61 6.64
CA ILE A 113 13.58 -1.55 5.55
C ILE A 113 14.47 -0.90 4.50
N PHE A 114 14.19 0.35 4.13
CA PHE A 114 14.81 1.01 2.99
C PHE A 114 15.81 2.09 3.39
N GLU A 115 16.78 2.34 2.52
CA GLU A 115 17.66 3.49 2.63
C GLU A 115 16.88 4.81 2.45
N PRO A 116 17.39 5.95 3.00
CA PRO A 116 16.72 7.26 2.96
C PRO A 116 16.26 7.71 1.56
N ARG A 117 17.00 7.36 0.52
CA ARG A 117 16.64 7.70 -0.88
C ARG A 117 15.33 7.05 -1.35
N HIS A 118 14.88 5.98 -0.67
CA HIS A 118 13.64 5.26 -1.01
C HIS A 118 12.50 5.54 -0.02
N TRP A 119 12.68 6.43 0.94
CA TRP A 119 11.61 6.82 1.86
C TRP A 119 10.54 7.63 1.15
N PRO A 120 9.27 7.50 1.53
CA PRO A 120 8.18 8.31 0.97
C PRO A 120 8.47 9.80 1.07
N ARG A 121 8.22 10.53 0.00
CA ARG A 121 8.55 11.97 -0.10
C ARG A 121 7.48 12.87 0.49
N GLY A 122 6.22 12.45 0.38
CA GLY A 122 5.11 13.27 0.85
C GLY A 122 3.89 12.45 1.26
N ILE A 123 3.16 12.95 2.24
CA ILE A 123 1.88 12.41 2.68
C ILE A 123 0.88 13.55 2.67
N GLY A 124 -0.16 13.42 1.83
CA GLY A 124 -1.32 14.28 1.85
C GLY A 124 -2.41 13.66 2.71
N VAL A 125 -3.08 14.46 3.50
CA VAL A 125 -4.16 14.01 4.39
C VAL A 125 -5.41 14.81 4.10
N ASN A 126 -6.54 14.12 3.94
CA ASN A 126 -7.85 14.71 3.72
C ASN A 126 -8.82 14.39 4.84
N GLY A 127 -9.86 15.19 4.96
CA GLY A 127 -10.98 15.00 5.86
C GLY A 127 -11.89 13.83 5.48
N MET A 128 -12.94 13.64 6.25
CA MET A 128 -13.96 12.61 6.04
C MET A 128 -15.22 13.23 5.47
N VAL A 129 -15.79 12.63 4.43
CA VAL A 129 -17.08 13.09 3.88
C VAL A 129 -18.20 12.86 4.90
N LYS A 130 -18.96 13.91 5.16
CA LYS A 130 -20.12 13.91 6.06
C LYS A 130 -21.42 14.03 5.27
N ILE A 131 -22.53 13.79 5.93
CA ILE A 131 -23.88 14.10 5.47
C ILE A 131 -24.62 14.74 6.64
N GLU A 132 -25.11 15.95 6.46
CA GLU A 132 -25.80 16.73 7.49
C GLU A 132 -24.95 16.88 8.78
N GLY A 133 -23.65 17.14 8.62
CA GLY A 133 -22.70 17.29 9.73
C GLY A 133 -22.27 15.99 10.39
N GLU A 134 -22.83 14.84 10.00
CA GLU A 134 -22.51 13.54 10.60
C GLU A 134 -21.65 12.65 9.69
N LYS A 135 -20.72 11.91 10.30
CA LYS A 135 -19.95 10.88 9.59
C LYS A 135 -20.88 9.83 8.97
N MET A 136 -20.70 9.55 7.70
CA MET A 136 -21.43 8.47 7.01
C MET A 136 -21.21 7.11 7.68
N SER A 137 -22.29 6.38 7.95
CA SER A 137 -22.28 5.07 8.57
C SER A 137 -23.36 4.16 7.99
N LYS A 138 -22.97 2.93 7.64
CA LYS A 138 -23.92 1.91 7.17
C LYS A 138 -24.95 1.56 8.26
N SER A 139 -24.54 1.52 9.53
CA SER A 139 -25.44 1.20 10.64
C SER A 139 -26.47 2.28 10.93
N LYS A 140 -26.15 3.54 10.62
CA LYS A 140 -27.09 4.68 10.74
C LYS A 140 -27.96 4.86 9.49
N GLY A 141 -27.59 4.25 8.38
CA GLY A 141 -28.29 4.43 7.09
C GLY A 141 -28.05 5.79 6.43
N ASN A 142 -27.22 6.66 7.01
CA ASN A 142 -26.91 7.98 6.54
C ASN A 142 -25.72 7.99 5.57
N PHE A 143 -25.76 7.18 4.52
CA PHE A 143 -24.67 7.16 3.53
C PHE A 143 -25.21 7.11 2.11
N ILE A 144 -24.49 7.75 1.20
CA ILE A 144 -24.76 7.71 -0.23
C ILE A 144 -23.68 6.86 -0.89
N PRO A 145 -24.02 5.65 -1.42
CA PRO A 145 -23.07 4.88 -2.20
C PRO A 145 -22.56 5.67 -3.40
N LEU A 146 -21.26 5.65 -3.69
CA LEU A 146 -20.67 6.36 -4.82
C LEU A 146 -21.37 6.06 -6.15
N LYS A 147 -21.76 4.79 -6.38
CA LYS A 147 -22.52 4.40 -7.56
C LYS A 147 -23.85 5.16 -7.68
N LYS A 148 -24.55 5.36 -6.56
CA LYS A 148 -25.82 6.11 -6.53
C LYS A 148 -25.58 7.59 -6.80
N ALA A 149 -24.55 8.20 -6.19
CA ALA A 149 -24.19 9.59 -6.45
C ALA A 149 -23.87 9.83 -7.94
N ILE A 150 -23.07 8.94 -8.55
CA ILE A 150 -22.75 9.01 -9.98
C ILE A 150 -24.00 8.86 -10.86
N GLN A 151 -24.93 7.98 -10.51
CA GLN A 151 -26.19 7.82 -11.25
C GLN A 151 -27.10 9.03 -11.15
N MET A 152 -27.11 9.71 -10.00
CA MET A 152 -27.98 10.88 -9.75
C MET A 152 -27.40 12.18 -10.31
N TYR A 153 -26.10 12.39 -10.18
CA TYR A 153 -25.44 13.67 -10.41
C TYR A 153 -24.39 13.64 -11.52
N GLY A 154 -24.00 12.45 -11.98
CA GLY A 154 -22.88 12.25 -12.90
C GLY A 154 -21.52 12.19 -12.18
N ALA A 155 -20.54 11.63 -12.85
CA ALA A 155 -19.21 11.42 -12.27
C ALA A 155 -18.46 12.75 -12.03
N ASP A 156 -18.51 13.66 -12.99
CA ASP A 156 -17.78 14.92 -12.91
C ASP A 156 -18.34 15.84 -11.84
N THR A 157 -19.68 15.95 -11.74
CA THR A 157 -20.34 16.72 -10.69
C THR A 157 -20.00 16.16 -9.30
N THR A 158 -20.09 14.84 -9.14
CA THR A 158 -19.75 14.18 -7.86
C THR A 158 -18.30 14.46 -7.45
N ARG A 159 -17.35 14.36 -8.38
CA ARG A 159 -15.93 14.67 -8.12
C ARG A 159 -15.70 16.14 -7.81
N ALA A 160 -16.29 17.05 -8.61
CA ALA A 160 -16.13 18.48 -8.43
C ALA A 160 -16.69 18.93 -7.08
N THR A 161 -17.86 18.45 -6.67
CA THR A 161 -18.47 18.77 -5.37
C THR A 161 -17.54 18.38 -4.22
N LEU A 162 -16.98 17.16 -4.23
CA LEU A 162 -16.08 16.71 -3.18
C LEU A 162 -14.78 17.53 -3.14
N LEU A 163 -14.22 17.88 -4.29
CA LEU A 163 -12.99 18.66 -4.36
C LEU A 163 -13.19 20.11 -3.92
N LEU A 164 -14.32 20.72 -4.27
CA LEU A 164 -14.64 22.10 -3.91
C LEU A 164 -15.06 22.26 -2.43
N ALA A 165 -15.66 21.22 -1.86
CA ALA A 165 -16.06 21.21 -0.46
C ALA A 165 -14.94 20.83 0.50
N ALA A 166 -13.85 20.21 0.02
CA ALA A 166 -12.73 19.79 0.84
C ALA A 166 -11.66 20.88 0.91
N GLU A 167 -11.55 21.55 2.05
CA GLU A 167 -10.47 22.48 2.35
C GLU A 167 -9.55 21.85 3.41
N ASP A 168 -8.30 21.53 3.03
CA ASP A 168 -7.28 20.95 3.90
C ASP A 168 -7.76 19.69 4.68
N LEU A 169 -7.82 19.79 6.00
CA LEU A 169 -8.26 18.72 6.90
C LEU A 169 -9.74 18.78 7.23
N ASP A 170 -10.49 19.71 6.65
CA ASP A 170 -11.91 19.83 6.88
C ASP A 170 -12.68 18.64 6.32
N ASP A 171 -13.78 18.33 6.96
CA ASP A 171 -14.68 17.27 6.58
C ASP A 171 -15.76 17.84 5.66
N PRO A 172 -15.74 17.61 4.35
CA PRO A 172 -16.78 18.11 3.44
C PRO A 172 -18.13 17.46 3.77
N ASP A 173 -19.18 18.30 3.76
CA ASP A 173 -20.57 17.90 3.99
C ASP A 173 -21.40 17.98 2.70
#